data_85ffedf79c7753122dfc95f1a09f0068
#
_entry.id   85ffedf79c7753122dfc95f1a09f0068
#
_cell.length_a   1.000
_cell.length_b   1.000
_cell.length_c   1.000
_cell.angle_alpha   90.00
_cell.angle_beta   90.00
_cell.angle_gamma   90.00
#
_symmetry.space_group_name_H-M   'P 1'
#
loop_
_entity.id
_entity.type
_entity.pdbx_description
1 polymer ?
#
loop_
_entity_poly.entity_id
_entity_poly.type
_entity_poly.pdbx_seq_one_letter_code
_entity_poly.pdbx_strand_id
1 'polypeptide(L)'
;MDEARRKQWESEAIRISKMMYHGFYEKTIHPKDLDDYLSQRSFSWIGAVEGENYVNKKDAITTFSRQRDLQEIPLLEVGKGRYRVQWVSDTVLLVLAITPLSTKKETGLLLSENQRSTMVFRIEDGALRIAHIHVSNPWSMMPDKKQFPRALGRSNYEYVQQVLSERTLSRYPDLSARQKLILELLSQGKTYQAIAEALSISPRTVRYHVNELRTKFKVRTRAELLAALQRGK
;
A
#
# COMPACT_ATOMS: atom_id res chain seq x y z
N MET A 1 11.01 -13.27 -34.73
CA MET A 1 9.56 -13.06 -34.49
C MET A 1 9.07 -11.96 -35.43
N ASP A 2 7.89 -12.13 -36.05
CA ASP A 2 7.31 -11.11 -36.94
C ASP A 2 6.75 -9.90 -36.15
N GLU A 3 6.47 -8.80 -36.88
CA GLU A 3 6.01 -7.54 -36.29
C GLU A 3 4.61 -7.65 -35.66
N ALA A 4 3.72 -8.44 -36.26
CA ALA A 4 2.38 -8.64 -35.75
C ALA A 4 2.40 -9.34 -34.38
N ARG A 5 3.24 -10.38 -34.27
CA ARG A 5 3.45 -11.10 -33.02
C ARG A 5 4.10 -10.23 -31.94
N ARG A 6 5.04 -9.35 -32.32
CA ARG A 6 5.62 -8.37 -31.39
C ARG A 6 4.55 -7.43 -30.82
N LYS A 7 3.71 -6.85 -31.66
CA LYS A 7 2.61 -5.98 -31.22
C LYS A 7 1.61 -6.69 -30.32
N GLN A 8 1.33 -7.96 -30.57
CA GLN A 8 0.48 -8.77 -29.71
C GLN A 8 1.09 -8.89 -28.29
N TRP A 9 2.37 -9.23 -28.19
CA TRP A 9 3.06 -9.34 -26.90
C TRP A 9 3.18 -7.99 -26.18
N GLU A 10 3.42 -6.90 -26.90
CA GLU A 10 3.43 -5.56 -26.31
C GLU A 10 2.07 -5.20 -25.68
N SER A 11 0.99 -5.48 -26.40
CA SER A 11 -0.36 -5.24 -25.90
C SER A 11 -0.67 -6.08 -24.68
N GLU A 12 -0.26 -7.35 -24.71
CA GLU A 12 -0.44 -8.28 -23.59
C GLU A 12 0.38 -7.86 -22.36
N ALA A 13 1.64 -7.42 -22.54
CA ALA A 13 2.48 -6.93 -21.48
C ALA A 13 1.87 -5.70 -20.79
N ILE A 14 1.33 -4.77 -21.57
CA ILE A 14 0.63 -3.59 -21.03
C ILE A 14 -0.64 -4.03 -20.28
N ARG A 15 -1.41 -4.98 -20.81
CA ARG A 15 -2.61 -5.52 -20.17
C ARG A 15 -2.28 -6.12 -18.81
N ILE A 16 -1.26 -6.97 -18.74
CA ILE A 16 -0.82 -7.61 -17.49
C ILE A 16 -0.31 -6.55 -16.52
N SER A 17 0.48 -5.57 -16.98
CA SER A 17 0.97 -4.48 -16.13
C SER A 17 -0.17 -3.69 -15.50
N LYS A 18 -1.21 -3.34 -16.25
CA LYS A 18 -2.42 -2.66 -15.72
C LYS A 18 -3.14 -3.53 -14.70
N MET A 19 -3.33 -4.81 -15.03
CA MET A 19 -3.98 -5.77 -14.14
C MET A 19 -3.23 -5.88 -12.80
N MET A 20 -1.89 -5.90 -12.80
CA MET A 20 -1.09 -5.91 -11.58
C MET A 20 -1.36 -4.68 -10.70
N TYR A 21 -1.41 -3.47 -11.28
CA TYR A 21 -1.70 -2.25 -10.56
C TYR A 21 -3.10 -2.25 -9.96
N HIS A 22 -4.12 -2.52 -10.77
CA HIS A 22 -5.52 -2.56 -10.31
C HIS A 22 -5.74 -3.68 -9.30
N GLY A 23 -5.18 -4.87 -9.54
CA GLY A 23 -5.28 -6.01 -8.63
C GLY A 23 -4.72 -5.70 -7.25
N PHE A 24 -3.53 -5.09 -7.21
CA PHE A 24 -2.82 -4.80 -5.97
C PHE A 24 -3.45 -3.64 -5.19
N TYR A 25 -3.63 -2.49 -5.82
CA TYR A 25 -4.06 -1.25 -5.15
C TYR A 25 -5.57 -1.14 -4.96
N GLU A 26 -6.36 -1.60 -5.91
CA GLU A 26 -7.82 -1.65 -5.79
C GLU A 26 -8.33 -2.95 -5.17
N LYS A 27 -7.40 -3.87 -4.84
CA LYS A 27 -7.68 -5.17 -4.20
C LYS A 27 -8.66 -6.05 -4.99
N THR A 28 -8.67 -5.91 -6.31
CA THR A 28 -9.57 -6.68 -7.19
C THR A 28 -9.08 -8.11 -7.43
N ILE A 29 -7.78 -8.38 -7.25
CA ILE A 29 -7.15 -9.68 -7.42
C ILE A 29 -6.37 -10.04 -6.16
N HIS A 30 -6.48 -11.27 -5.68
CA HIS A 30 -5.66 -11.73 -4.56
C HIS A 30 -4.24 -12.07 -5.05
N PRO A 31 -3.16 -11.74 -4.29
CA PRO A 31 -1.79 -12.04 -4.72
C PRO A 31 -1.52 -13.50 -5.08
N LYS A 32 -2.22 -14.45 -4.47
CA LYS A 32 -2.13 -15.88 -4.81
C LYS A 32 -2.58 -16.19 -6.24
N ASP A 33 -3.52 -15.40 -6.78
CA ASP A 33 -4.06 -15.59 -8.12
C ASP A 33 -3.15 -15.01 -9.21
N LEU A 34 -2.04 -14.38 -8.80
CA LEU A 34 -1.04 -13.81 -9.71
C LEU A 34 0.06 -14.81 -10.09
N ASP A 35 0.10 -16.00 -9.50
CA ASP A 35 1.18 -16.98 -9.71
C ASP A 35 1.38 -17.33 -11.19
N ASP A 36 0.30 -17.46 -11.95
CA ASP A 36 0.34 -17.78 -13.38
C ASP A 36 0.93 -16.67 -14.26
N TYR A 37 0.96 -15.44 -13.77
CA TYR A 37 1.55 -14.31 -14.48
C TYR A 37 3.03 -14.09 -14.12
N LEU A 38 3.52 -14.77 -13.08
CA LEU A 38 4.92 -14.68 -12.66
C LEU A 38 5.76 -15.78 -13.28
N SER A 39 7.03 -15.48 -13.57
CA SER A 39 7.96 -16.42 -14.17
C SER A 39 8.10 -17.69 -13.32
N GLN A 40 8.04 -18.84 -13.98
CA GLN A 40 8.27 -20.14 -13.36
C GLN A 40 9.78 -20.48 -13.27
N ARG A 41 10.63 -19.76 -14.00
CA ARG A 41 12.08 -20.00 -14.06
C ARG A 41 12.83 -19.15 -13.05
N SER A 42 12.52 -17.87 -12.98
CA SER A 42 13.14 -16.94 -12.04
C SER A 42 12.26 -15.71 -11.87
N PHE A 43 12.04 -15.31 -10.64
CA PHE A 43 11.27 -14.11 -10.31
C PHE A 43 11.99 -13.31 -9.23
N SER A 44 11.93 -11.98 -9.35
CA SER A 44 12.37 -11.08 -8.30
C SER A 44 11.49 -9.82 -8.25
N TRP A 45 11.44 -9.21 -7.08
CA TRP A 45 10.72 -7.97 -6.84
C TRP A 45 11.56 -7.06 -5.97
N ILE A 46 11.70 -5.79 -6.39
CA ILE A 46 12.23 -4.71 -5.58
C ILE A 46 11.10 -3.67 -5.43
N GLY A 47 10.62 -3.51 -4.21
CA GLY A 47 9.58 -2.54 -3.89
C GLY A 47 10.12 -1.15 -3.60
N ALA A 48 9.22 -0.23 -3.29
CA ALA A 48 9.57 1.15 -2.97
C ALA A 48 9.96 1.36 -1.50
N VAL A 49 9.80 0.34 -0.67
CA VAL A 49 10.05 0.37 0.78
C VAL A 49 11.30 -0.43 1.12
N GLU A 50 12.03 0.02 2.12
CA GLU A 50 13.17 -0.71 2.64
C GLU A 50 12.75 -2.12 3.09
N GLY A 51 13.52 -3.14 2.67
CA GLY A 51 13.21 -4.55 2.95
C GLY A 51 12.29 -5.23 1.95
N GLU A 52 11.63 -4.51 1.04
CA GLU A 52 10.86 -5.13 -0.06
C GLU A 52 11.78 -5.62 -1.17
N ASN A 53 12.56 -6.65 -0.88
CA ASN A 53 13.46 -7.30 -1.82
C ASN A 53 13.22 -8.81 -1.80
N TYR A 54 12.50 -9.32 -2.79
CA TYR A 54 12.14 -10.72 -2.91
C TYR A 54 12.86 -11.33 -4.12
N VAL A 55 13.61 -12.40 -3.89
CA VAL A 55 14.37 -13.11 -4.94
C VAL A 55 13.63 -14.33 -5.50
N ASN A 56 12.42 -14.58 -5.03
CA ASN A 56 11.52 -15.61 -5.55
C ASN A 56 10.05 -15.22 -5.40
N LYS A 57 9.19 -15.83 -6.20
CA LYS A 57 7.77 -15.50 -6.23
C LYS A 57 7.01 -15.95 -4.97
N LYS A 58 7.43 -17.04 -4.33
CA LYS A 58 6.76 -17.59 -3.14
C LYS A 58 6.79 -16.59 -1.98
N ASP A 59 7.95 -16.02 -1.70
CA ASP A 59 8.12 -15.04 -0.62
C ASP A 59 7.35 -13.76 -0.90
N ALA A 60 7.41 -13.27 -2.17
CA ALA A 60 6.64 -12.10 -2.59
C ALA A 60 5.12 -12.33 -2.42
N ILE A 61 4.57 -13.41 -2.97
CA ILE A 61 3.14 -13.74 -2.88
C ILE A 61 2.72 -13.91 -1.41
N THR A 62 3.53 -14.60 -0.60
CA THR A 62 3.23 -14.81 0.82
C THR A 62 3.15 -13.50 1.58
N THR A 63 4.15 -12.61 1.37
CA THR A 63 4.18 -11.31 2.06
C THR A 63 3.04 -10.42 1.62
N PHE A 64 2.80 -10.27 0.32
CA PHE A 64 1.71 -9.43 -0.19
C PHE A 64 0.32 -9.96 0.18
N SER A 65 0.15 -11.29 0.24
CA SER A 65 -1.09 -11.89 0.75
C SER A 65 -1.33 -11.51 2.20
N ARG A 66 -0.31 -11.64 3.05
CA ARG A 66 -0.39 -11.26 4.46
C ARG A 66 -0.70 -9.77 4.62
N GLN A 67 0.02 -8.90 3.92
CA GLN A 67 -0.20 -7.45 3.98
C GLN A 67 -1.61 -7.07 3.55
N ARG A 68 -2.15 -7.74 2.53
CA ARG A 68 -3.54 -7.56 2.10
C ARG A 68 -4.53 -7.97 3.19
N ASP A 69 -4.35 -9.16 3.76
CA ASP A 69 -5.25 -9.74 4.76
C ASP A 69 -5.24 -8.90 6.05
N LEU A 70 -4.08 -8.37 6.44
CA LEU A 70 -3.92 -7.45 7.56
C LEU A 70 -4.31 -5.99 7.24
N GLN A 71 -4.73 -5.71 6.02
CA GLN A 71 -5.07 -4.36 5.54
C GLN A 71 -3.93 -3.34 5.70
N GLU A 72 -2.68 -3.79 5.66
CA GLU A 72 -1.51 -2.92 5.72
C GLU A 72 -1.39 -2.04 4.47
N ILE A 73 -1.87 -2.52 3.33
CA ILE A 73 -1.90 -1.77 2.07
C ILE A 73 -3.23 -1.04 1.98
N PRO A 74 -3.23 0.31 1.87
CA PRO A 74 -4.46 1.08 1.72
C PRO A 74 -5.15 0.77 0.38
N LEU A 75 -6.46 0.93 0.35
CA LEU A 75 -7.24 0.87 -0.88
C LEU A 75 -7.08 2.20 -1.64
N LEU A 76 -6.44 2.14 -2.82
CA LEU A 76 -6.19 3.31 -3.66
C LEU A 76 -6.94 3.19 -4.99
N GLU A 77 -7.21 4.32 -5.62
CA GLU A 77 -7.66 4.40 -7.01
C GLU A 77 -6.44 4.41 -7.93
N VAL A 78 -6.51 3.63 -8.99
CA VAL A 78 -5.49 3.57 -10.04
C VAL A 78 -5.92 4.43 -11.23
N GLY A 79 -5.22 5.51 -11.47
CA GLY A 79 -5.50 6.41 -12.57
C GLY A 79 -4.97 5.91 -13.92
N LYS A 80 -5.20 6.71 -14.97
CA LYS A 80 -4.72 6.40 -16.32
C LYS A 80 -3.19 6.49 -16.39
N GLY A 81 -2.54 5.32 -16.31
CA GLY A 81 -1.10 5.20 -16.41
C GLY A 81 -0.58 5.40 -17.85
N ARG A 82 0.70 5.75 -17.93
CA ARG A 82 1.48 5.77 -19.18
C ARG A 82 2.40 4.57 -19.21
N TYR A 83 2.37 3.81 -20.30
CA TYR A 83 3.12 2.58 -20.46
C TYR A 83 3.97 2.66 -21.73
N ARG A 84 5.24 2.31 -21.63
CA ARG A 84 6.17 2.21 -22.75
C ARG A 84 6.78 0.83 -22.77
N VAL A 85 6.71 0.15 -23.90
CA VAL A 85 7.34 -1.16 -24.09
C VAL A 85 8.69 -0.98 -24.79
N GLN A 86 9.66 -1.79 -24.38
CA GLN A 86 10.98 -1.86 -24.99
C GLN A 86 11.41 -3.32 -25.06
N TRP A 87 11.73 -3.81 -26.25
CA TRP A 87 12.31 -5.14 -26.46
C TRP A 87 13.79 -5.15 -26.08
N VAL A 88 14.19 -6.17 -25.34
CA VAL A 88 15.59 -6.44 -24.97
C VAL A 88 16.15 -7.55 -25.85
N SER A 89 15.32 -8.56 -26.17
CA SER A 89 15.62 -9.65 -27.08
C SER A 89 14.33 -10.17 -27.73
N ASP A 90 14.41 -11.21 -28.56
CA ASP A 90 13.20 -11.80 -29.15
C ASP A 90 12.26 -12.49 -28.14
N THR A 91 12.71 -12.70 -26.90
CA THR A 91 11.93 -13.38 -25.86
C THR A 91 11.79 -12.54 -24.57
N VAL A 92 12.39 -11.36 -24.50
CA VAL A 92 12.39 -10.50 -23.32
C VAL A 92 12.01 -9.07 -23.68
N LEU A 93 11.06 -8.52 -22.96
CA LEU A 93 10.66 -7.12 -23.09
C LEU A 93 10.49 -6.45 -21.73
N LEU A 94 10.64 -5.14 -21.71
CA LEU A 94 10.41 -4.27 -20.56
C LEU A 94 9.11 -3.50 -20.75
N VAL A 95 8.36 -3.31 -19.65
CA VAL A 95 7.32 -2.30 -19.56
C VAL A 95 7.75 -1.26 -18.54
N LEU A 96 7.95 -0.03 -19.00
CA LEU A 96 8.17 1.14 -18.17
C LEU A 96 6.81 1.80 -17.94
N ALA A 97 6.41 1.92 -16.68
CA ALA A 97 5.12 2.50 -16.34
C ALA A 97 5.27 3.69 -15.38
N ILE A 98 4.41 4.68 -15.60
CA ILE A 98 4.14 5.77 -14.64
C ILE A 98 2.64 5.78 -14.42
N THR A 99 2.23 5.38 -13.23
CA THR A 99 0.83 5.14 -12.89
C THR A 99 0.42 6.07 -11.76
N PRO A 100 -0.56 6.96 -11.97
CA PRO A 100 -1.13 7.77 -10.91
C PRO A 100 -1.88 6.88 -9.92
N LEU A 101 -1.57 7.06 -8.64
CA LEU A 101 -2.29 6.45 -7.52
C LEU A 101 -2.88 7.56 -6.67
N SER A 102 -4.11 7.41 -6.23
CA SER A 102 -4.77 8.41 -5.38
C SER A 102 -5.62 7.75 -4.30
N THR A 103 -5.79 8.45 -3.19
CA THR A 103 -6.78 8.08 -2.20
C THR A 103 -8.18 8.28 -2.77
N LYS A 104 -9.13 7.45 -2.33
CA LYS A 104 -10.52 7.59 -2.76
C LYS A 104 -11.12 8.91 -2.28
N LYS A 105 -11.97 9.51 -3.11
CA LYS A 105 -12.64 10.80 -2.83
C LYS A 105 -13.43 10.78 -1.52
N GLU A 106 -14.04 9.65 -1.19
CA GLU A 106 -14.85 9.45 0.02
C GLU A 106 -14.02 9.57 1.31
N THR A 107 -12.69 9.42 1.23
CA THR A 107 -11.80 9.64 2.38
C THR A 107 -11.71 11.13 2.77
N GLY A 108 -12.18 12.03 1.92
CA GLY A 108 -12.06 13.47 2.09
C GLY A 108 -10.62 13.99 2.09
N LEU A 109 -9.66 13.13 1.76
CA LEU A 109 -8.25 13.44 1.62
C LEU A 109 -7.78 13.05 0.23
N LEU A 110 -7.40 14.02 -0.59
CA LEU A 110 -6.84 13.75 -1.90
C LEU A 110 -5.31 13.75 -1.78
N LEU A 111 -4.74 12.57 -1.67
CA LEU A 111 -3.31 12.33 -1.89
C LEU A 111 -3.17 11.62 -3.23
N SER A 112 -2.25 12.07 -4.05
CA SER A 112 -1.93 11.41 -5.31
C SER A 112 -0.43 11.41 -5.54
N GLU A 113 0.07 10.35 -6.13
CA GLU A 113 1.44 10.25 -6.58
C GLU A 113 1.53 9.51 -7.91
N ASN A 114 2.62 9.73 -8.63
CA ASN A 114 2.93 9.01 -9.86
C ASN A 114 3.95 7.91 -9.53
N GLN A 115 3.48 6.73 -9.20
CA GLN A 115 4.36 5.60 -8.99
C GLN A 115 5.02 5.16 -10.30
N ARG A 116 6.29 4.87 -10.25
CA ARG A 116 7.08 4.40 -11.38
C ARG A 116 7.39 2.92 -11.21
N SER A 117 7.27 2.15 -12.28
CA SER A 117 7.74 0.78 -12.28
C SER A 117 8.44 0.37 -13.56
N THR A 118 9.32 -0.60 -13.42
CA THR A 118 9.90 -1.36 -14.50
C THR A 118 9.50 -2.81 -14.30
N MET A 119 8.81 -3.39 -15.27
CA MET A 119 8.45 -4.81 -15.29
C MET A 119 9.20 -5.49 -16.41
N VAL A 120 9.98 -6.53 -16.10
CA VAL A 120 10.66 -7.38 -17.09
C VAL A 120 9.77 -8.56 -17.38
N PHE A 121 9.39 -8.71 -18.63
CA PHE A 121 8.61 -9.83 -19.13
C PHE A 121 9.47 -10.80 -19.92
N ARG A 122 9.17 -12.07 -19.81
CA ARG A 122 9.78 -13.13 -20.57
C ARG A 122 8.70 -14.02 -21.21
N ILE A 123 8.92 -14.40 -22.46
CA ILE A 123 8.10 -15.42 -23.11
C ILE A 123 8.60 -16.79 -22.64
N GLU A 124 7.79 -17.51 -21.89
CA GLU A 124 8.06 -18.82 -21.33
C GLU A 124 6.96 -19.79 -21.79
N ASP A 125 7.35 -20.84 -22.52
CA ASP A 125 6.45 -21.91 -22.96
C ASP A 125 5.17 -21.38 -23.66
N GLY A 126 5.34 -20.34 -24.49
CA GLY A 126 4.26 -19.71 -25.25
C GLY A 126 3.38 -18.74 -24.45
N ALA A 127 3.72 -18.43 -23.22
CA ALA A 127 3.04 -17.44 -22.36
C ALA A 127 3.97 -16.30 -21.97
N LEU A 128 3.39 -15.11 -21.76
CA LEU A 128 4.15 -13.96 -21.28
C LEU A 128 4.10 -13.92 -19.75
N ARG A 129 5.26 -13.93 -19.10
CA ARG A 129 5.39 -13.97 -17.65
C ARG A 129 6.30 -12.86 -17.14
N ILE A 130 6.00 -12.32 -15.98
CA ILE A 130 6.81 -11.29 -15.31
C ILE A 130 7.98 -11.98 -14.63
N ALA A 131 9.22 -11.64 -15.01
CA ALA A 131 10.44 -12.15 -14.40
C ALA A 131 11.01 -11.21 -13.33
N HIS A 132 10.73 -9.90 -13.45
CA HIS A 132 11.16 -8.91 -12.47
C HIS A 132 10.19 -7.75 -12.39
N ILE A 133 10.03 -7.22 -11.19
CA ILE A 133 9.32 -5.96 -10.94
C ILE A 133 10.21 -5.07 -10.08
N HIS A 134 10.41 -3.83 -10.52
CA HIS A 134 10.97 -2.77 -9.68
C HIS A 134 9.96 -1.62 -9.60
N VAL A 135 9.70 -1.17 -8.39
CA VAL A 135 8.78 -0.08 -8.10
C VAL A 135 9.52 1.04 -7.37
N SER A 136 9.24 2.28 -7.73
CA SER A 136 9.75 3.44 -7.02
C SER A 136 8.71 4.55 -6.92
N ASN A 137 8.74 5.28 -5.81
CA ASN A 137 7.89 6.43 -5.58
C ASN A 137 8.67 7.73 -5.76
N PRO A 138 8.05 8.82 -6.24
CA PRO A 138 8.70 10.12 -6.31
C PRO A 138 8.93 10.70 -4.91
N TRP A 139 10.01 11.42 -4.75
CA TRP A 139 10.37 12.07 -3.48
C TRP A 139 9.50 13.27 -3.12
N SER A 140 8.71 13.77 -4.07
CA SER A 140 7.85 14.93 -3.89
C SER A 140 6.80 14.79 -2.79
N MET A 141 6.54 13.57 -2.33
CA MET A 141 5.59 13.27 -1.25
C MET A 141 6.21 13.26 0.15
N MET A 142 7.50 13.59 0.27
CA MET A 142 8.15 13.67 1.59
C MET A 142 7.73 14.95 2.32
N PRO A 143 7.15 14.84 3.53
CA PRO A 143 6.48 15.98 4.20
C PRO A 143 7.42 17.12 4.56
N ASP A 144 8.70 16.88 4.70
CA ASP A 144 9.66 17.82 5.25
C ASP A 144 10.65 18.40 4.23
N LYS A 145 10.42 18.17 2.92
CA LYS A 145 11.29 18.63 1.81
C LYS A 145 12.77 18.27 1.99
N LYS A 146 13.10 17.28 2.81
CA LYS A 146 14.49 16.84 3.00
C LYS A 146 14.96 16.08 1.77
N GLN A 147 16.19 16.39 1.36
CA GLN A 147 16.81 15.85 0.14
C GLN A 147 17.07 14.33 0.21
N PHE A 148 17.15 13.76 1.41
CA PHE A 148 17.31 12.32 1.64
C PHE A 148 16.39 11.87 2.77
N PRO A 149 15.75 10.71 2.65
CA PRO A 149 15.00 10.11 3.75
C PRO A 149 16.00 9.70 4.85
N ARG A 150 16.24 10.60 5.78
CA ARG A 150 17.17 10.32 6.88
C ARG A 150 16.61 9.37 7.89
N ALA A 151 15.38 9.35 8.03
CA ALA A 151 14.78 8.57 9.06
C ALA A 151 13.69 7.76 8.42
N LEU A 152 13.86 6.46 8.50
CA LEU A 152 12.70 5.65 8.65
C LEU A 152 11.90 5.57 7.37
N GLY A 153 12.42 4.92 6.36
CA GLY A 153 11.68 4.43 5.24
C GLY A 153 10.22 4.09 5.54
N ARG A 154 9.46 5.13 5.94
CA ARG A 154 8.02 4.98 6.01
C ARG A 154 7.56 4.85 4.58
N SER A 155 6.92 3.74 4.30
CA SER A 155 6.25 3.56 3.02
C SER A 155 5.29 4.74 2.83
N ASN A 156 5.05 5.13 1.59
CA ASN A 156 3.98 6.09 1.32
C ASN A 156 2.64 5.64 1.92
N TYR A 157 2.45 4.34 2.11
CA TYR A 157 1.27 3.77 2.77
C TYR A 157 1.20 4.13 4.25
N GLU A 158 2.30 4.06 4.97
CA GLU A 158 2.35 4.49 6.37
C GLU A 158 2.10 5.99 6.49
N TYR A 159 2.66 6.79 5.56
CA TYR A 159 2.39 8.22 5.50
C TYR A 159 0.91 8.51 5.21
N VAL A 160 0.33 7.85 4.20
CA VAL A 160 -1.10 7.98 3.90
C VAL A 160 -1.95 7.56 5.08
N GLN A 161 -1.64 6.44 5.72
CA GLN A 161 -2.33 5.96 6.92
C GLN A 161 -2.20 6.97 8.08
N GLN A 162 -1.01 7.53 8.28
CA GLN A 162 -0.79 8.54 9.31
C GLN A 162 -1.62 9.80 9.04
N VAL A 163 -1.59 10.33 7.80
CA VAL A 163 -2.34 11.54 7.44
C VAL A 163 -3.85 11.29 7.51
N LEU A 164 -4.34 10.10 7.13
CA LEU A 164 -5.74 9.73 7.28
C LEU A 164 -6.15 9.66 8.75
N SER A 165 -5.30 9.09 9.62
CA SER A 165 -5.56 9.03 11.06
C SER A 165 -5.52 10.42 11.71
N GLU A 166 -4.54 11.25 11.36
CA GLU A 166 -4.44 12.63 11.84
C GLU A 166 -5.66 13.48 11.44
N ARG A 167 -6.17 13.33 10.22
CA ARG A 167 -7.40 13.99 9.79
C ARG A 167 -8.64 13.50 10.53
N THR A 168 -8.74 12.20 10.76
CA THR A 168 -9.81 11.63 11.56
C THR A 168 -9.78 12.21 12.98
N LEU A 169 -8.58 12.37 13.56
CA LEU A 169 -8.40 12.95 14.89
C LEU A 169 -8.61 14.47 14.91
N SER A 170 -8.30 15.20 13.83
CA SER A 170 -8.53 16.65 13.74
C SER A 170 -10.01 17.03 13.68
N ARG A 171 -10.90 16.10 13.30
CA ARG A 171 -12.36 16.29 13.37
C ARG A 171 -12.89 16.36 14.80
N TYR A 172 -12.07 16.00 15.79
CA TYR A 172 -12.44 16.03 17.19
C TYR A 172 -11.52 17.00 17.94
N PRO A 173 -11.73 18.34 17.79
CA PRO A 173 -10.87 19.36 18.40
C PRO A 173 -10.85 19.27 19.92
N ASP A 174 -11.93 18.76 20.54
CA ASP A 174 -12.09 18.64 21.98
C ASP A 174 -11.29 17.48 22.63
N LEU A 175 -10.57 16.70 21.84
CA LEU A 175 -9.72 15.64 22.37
C LEU A 175 -8.36 16.20 22.79
N SER A 176 -7.93 15.86 24.02
CA SER A 176 -6.56 16.15 24.46
C SER A 176 -5.53 15.41 23.60
N ALA A 177 -4.29 15.91 23.54
CA ALA A 177 -3.20 15.24 22.84
C ALA A 177 -3.03 13.77 23.29
N ARG A 178 -3.20 13.51 24.59
CA ARG A 178 -3.13 12.16 25.16
C ARG A 178 -4.28 11.27 24.70
N GLN A 179 -5.49 11.81 24.62
CA GLN A 179 -6.65 11.08 24.09
C GLN A 179 -6.49 10.75 22.61
N LYS A 180 -5.92 11.66 21.82
CA LYS A 180 -5.62 11.44 20.40
C LYS A 180 -4.63 10.29 20.22
N LEU A 181 -3.52 10.28 20.96
CA LEU A 181 -2.52 9.20 20.91
C LEU A 181 -3.11 7.83 21.32
N ILE A 182 -3.90 7.79 22.38
CA ILE A 182 -4.55 6.55 22.83
C ILE A 182 -5.52 6.05 21.76
N LEU A 183 -6.29 6.94 21.14
CA LEU A 183 -7.26 6.60 20.10
C LEU A 183 -6.57 6.04 18.85
N GLU A 184 -5.43 6.63 18.47
CA GLU A 184 -4.59 6.17 17.37
C GLU A 184 -4.07 4.75 17.63
N LEU A 185 -3.46 4.51 18.78
CA LEU A 185 -2.95 3.18 19.15
C LEU A 185 -4.06 2.13 19.27
N LEU A 186 -5.25 2.53 19.70
CA LEU A 186 -6.45 1.67 19.69
C LEU A 186 -6.87 1.30 18.28
N SER A 187 -6.83 2.24 17.34
CA SER A 187 -7.18 2.00 15.93
C SER A 187 -6.20 1.05 15.22
N GLN A 188 -4.95 1.02 15.69
CA GLN A 188 -3.91 0.06 15.27
C GLN A 188 -4.08 -1.32 15.93
N GLY A 189 -5.14 -1.56 16.68
CA GLY A 189 -5.42 -2.85 17.34
C GLY A 189 -4.62 -3.10 18.61
N LYS A 190 -3.83 -2.13 19.13
CA LYS A 190 -3.01 -2.31 20.34
C LYS A 190 -3.85 -2.63 21.56
N THR A 191 -3.33 -3.50 22.43
CA THR A 191 -3.93 -3.79 23.73
C THR A 191 -3.72 -2.63 24.72
N TYR A 192 -4.50 -2.54 25.76
CA TYR A 192 -4.31 -1.52 26.81
C TYR A 192 -2.93 -1.60 27.47
N GLN A 193 -2.40 -2.81 27.60
CA GLN A 193 -1.06 -3.04 28.12
C GLN A 193 0.01 -2.46 27.17
N ALA A 194 -0.06 -2.78 25.88
CA ALA A 194 0.86 -2.26 24.87
C ALA A 194 0.77 -0.72 24.73
N ILE A 195 -0.43 -0.15 24.87
CA ILE A 195 -0.62 1.31 24.87
C ILE A 195 0.01 1.93 26.12
N ALA A 196 -0.16 1.30 27.27
CA ALA A 196 0.41 1.77 28.54
C ALA A 196 1.95 1.82 28.47
N GLU A 197 2.56 0.77 27.93
CA GLU A 197 4.01 0.67 27.71
C GLU A 197 4.50 1.75 26.71
N ALA A 198 3.84 1.87 25.56
CA ALA A 198 4.20 2.84 24.52
C ALA A 198 4.10 4.31 25.00
N LEU A 199 3.19 4.60 25.92
CA LEU A 199 2.96 5.94 26.45
C LEU A 199 3.55 6.19 27.85
N SER A 200 4.27 5.20 28.42
CA SER A 200 4.86 5.25 29.77
C SER A 200 3.83 5.64 30.84
N ILE A 201 2.65 5.00 30.81
CA ILE A 201 1.57 5.19 31.79
C ILE A 201 1.02 3.85 32.28
N SER A 202 0.17 3.87 33.31
CA SER A 202 -0.45 2.63 33.78
C SER A 202 -1.59 2.15 32.84
N PRO A 203 -1.86 0.85 32.76
CA PRO A 203 -3.04 0.33 32.03
C PRO A 203 -4.36 0.86 32.60
N ARG A 204 -4.39 1.22 33.88
CA ARG A 204 -5.52 1.87 34.53
C ARG A 204 -5.75 3.27 33.94
N THR A 205 -4.68 4.03 33.70
CA THR A 205 -4.73 5.36 33.06
C THR A 205 -5.23 5.26 31.62
N VAL A 206 -4.76 4.24 30.86
CA VAL A 206 -5.29 3.99 29.50
C VAL A 206 -6.80 3.71 29.55
N ARG A 207 -7.25 2.85 30.47
CA ARG A 207 -8.67 2.53 30.65
C ARG A 207 -9.50 3.78 31.00
N TYR A 208 -8.99 4.63 31.85
CA TYR A 208 -9.62 5.91 32.18
C TYR A 208 -9.85 6.76 30.91
N HIS A 209 -8.81 7.01 30.13
CA HIS A 209 -8.92 7.78 28.89
C HIS A 209 -9.85 7.13 27.86
N VAL A 210 -9.86 5.81 27.75
CA VAL A 210 -10.77 5.09 26.85
C VAL A 210 -12.23 5.25 27.30
N ASN A 211 -12.50 5.27 28.59
CA ASN A 211 -13.86 5.55 29.10
C ASN A 211 -14.28 6.98 28.81
N GLU A 212 -13.41 7.96 29.01
CA GLU A 212 -13.64 9.35 28.63
C GLU A 212 -13.96 9.49 27.13
N LEU A 213 -13.17 8.81 26.28
CA LEU A 213 -13.40 8.76 24.84
C LEU A 213 -14.77 8.16 24.51
N ARG A 214 -15.15 7.04 25.14
CA ARG A 214 -16.46 6.40 24.93
C ARG A 214 -17.61 7.36 25.30
N THR A 215 -17.47 8.10 26.37
CA THR A 215 -18.45 9.13 26.78
C THR A 215 -18.55 10.24 25.74
N LYS A 216 -17.41 10.79 25.28
CA LYS A 216 -17.35 11.85 24.27
C LYS A 216 -17.94 11.41 22.92
N PHE A 217 -17.70 10.17 22.51
CA PHE A 217 -18.24 9.59 21.28
C PHE A 217 -19.66 9.01 21.44
N LYS A 218 -20.22 9.05 22.64
CA LYS A 218 -21.55 8.49 22.98
C LYS A 218 -21.69 7.01 22.59
N VAL A 219 -20.65 6.22 22.87
CA VAL A 219 -20.59 4.78 22.57
C VAL A 219 -20.36 3.97 23.84
N ARG A 220 -20.79 2.70 23.84
CA ARG A 220 -20.74 1.83 25.03
C ARG A 220 -19.55 0.87 25.04
N THR A 221 -19.05 0.50 23.86
CA THR A 221 -17.99 -0.51 23.72
C THR A 221 -16.77 0.03 22.99
N ARG A 222 -15.63 -0.65 23.15
CA ARG A 222 -14.42 -0.37 22.35
C ARG A 222 -14.67 -0.56 20.86
N ALA A 223 -15.42 -1.61 20.47
CA ALA A 223 -15.74 -1.88 19.08
C ALA A 223 -16.58 -0.75 18.47
N GLU A 224 -17.58 -0.25 19.19
CA GLU A 224 -18.36 0.91 18.77
C GLU A 224 -17.52 2.19 18.68
N LEU A 225 -16.55 2.40 19.59
CA LEU A 225 -15.62 3.52 19.52
C LEU A 225 -14.79 3.48 18.24
N LEU A 226 -14.23 2.30 17.89
CA LEU A 226 -13.49 2.10 16.66
C LEU A 226 -14.38 2.25 15.42
N ALA A 227 -15.60 1.73 15.47
CA ALA A 227 -16.58 1.88 14.39
C ALA A 227 -17.02 3.34 14.19
N ALA A 228 -17.14 4.12 15.26
CA ALA A 228 -17.46 5.55 15.18
C ALA A 228 -16.35 6.36 14.49
N LEU A 229 -15.10 5.98 14.70
CA LEU A 229 -13.95 6.56 13.98
C LEU A 229 -13.98 6.26 12.49
N GLN A 230 -14.48 5.08 12.13
CA GLN A 230 -14.59 4.66 10.72
C GLN A 230 -15.81 5.28 10.02
N ARG A 231 -16.92 5.52 10.73
CA ARG A 231 -18.14 6.14 10.19
C ARG A 231 -18.04 7.64 10.02
N GLY A 232 -17.13 8.29 10.69
CA GLY A 232 -16.80 9.70 10.48
C GLY A 232 -15.99 9.94 9.19
N LYS A 233 -15.88 8.88 8.36
CA LYS A 233 -15.28 8.93 7.01
C LYS A 233 -16.30 9.40 5.99
#